data_cd2fd513f03b8f761e5b74291e032689
#
_entry.id   cd2fd513f03b8f761e5b74291e032689
#
_cell.length_a   1.000
_cell.length_b   1.000
_cell.length_c   1.000
_cell.angle_alpha   90.00
_cell.angle_beta   90.00
_cell.angle_gamma   90.00
#
_symmetry.space_group_name_H-M   'P 1'
#
loop_
_entity.id
_entity.type
_entity.pdbx_description
1 polymer ?
#
loop_
_entity_poly.entity_id
_entity_poly.type
_entity_poly.pdbx_seq_one_letter_code
_entity_poly.pdbx_strand_id
1 'polypeptide(L)'
;MPNSAVLKLSAALGALFLSFPGWAQLPSALEEALARTSVSLDEVSVWVSPAGANTPVVAHRADRLMQPASSVKVVTTLAGLDLLKPDFTWKTQIRAQAMPDKSGVVRSLSLIGSGDPHLMIEQVWLLAEKLRQTGVKHIVGDITVDRSAFGEKPVDQGAFDGATDRSYNVAADAALVNLKAVSITLEPEENGKWARVTSLPVLDGFSVPNRIALSKGACGDWKSKVKASYTDKGVTFKGALPASCGIKALHVSRWQADDYLTRLLKPILRTVGI
;
A
#
# COMPACT_ATOMS: atom_id res chain seq x y z
N MET A 1 34.60 91.75 -12.07
CA MET A 1 35.48 90.61 -11.80
C MET A 1 34.86 89.77 -10.70
N PRO A 2 34.33 88.69 -11.00
CA PRO A 2 34.22 87.68 -9.95
C PRO A 2 34.66 86.28 -10.45
N ASN A 3 35.26 85.57 -9.53
CA ASN A 3 35.78 84.26 -9.61
C ASN A 3 34.65 83.20 -9.73
N SER A 4 34.74 82.38 -10.72
CA SER A 4 33.93 81.16 -10.86
C SER A 4 34.64 79.98 -10.20
N ALA A 5 34.12 79.55 -9.09
CA ALA A 5 34.52 78.31 -8.43
C ALA A 5 33.80 77.15 -9.13
N VAL A 6 34.54 76.27 -9.80
CA VAL A 6 34.03 75.03 -10.40
C VAL A 6 33.94 73.93 -9.31
N LEU A 7 32.75 73.58 -8.93
CA LEU A 7 32.51 72.50 -7.99
C LEU A 7 32.64 71.20 -8.75
N LYS A 8 33.69 70.42 -8.49
CA LYS A 8 33.80 69.03 -9.00
C LYS A 8 32.98 68.08 -8.13
N LEU A 9 31.84 67.66 -8.67
CA LEU A 9 31.03 66.65 -8.07
C LEU A 9 31.57 65.26 -8.46
N SER A 10 32.34 64.65 -7.56
CA SER A 10 32.81 63.30 -7.74
C SER A 10 31.64 62.34 -7.42
N ALA A 11 31.00 61.77 -8.46
CA ALA A 11 30.02 60.72 -8.31
C ALA A 11 30.72 59.43 -7.92
N ALA A 12 30.73 59.11 -6.64
CA ALA A 12 31.05 57.72 -6.19
C ALA A 12 29.90 56.80 -6.54
N LEU A 13 30.05 56.07 -7.64
CA LEU A 13 29.15 54.92 -7.95
C LEU A 13 29.43 53.80 -6.93
N GLY A 14 28.66 53.80 -5.85
CA GLY A 14 28.63 52.67 -4.94
C GLY A 14 27.96 51.49 -5.67
N ALA A 15 28.76 50.53 -6.13
CA ALA A 15 28.27 49.26 -6.60
C ALA A 15 27.60 48.56 -5.41
N LEU A 16 26.28 48.66 -5.34
CA LEU A 16 25.49 47.79 -4.48
C LEU A 16 25.63 46.36 -5.04
N PHE A 17 26.56 45.60 -4.52
CA PHE A 17 26.53 44.15 -4.66
C PHE A 17 25.28 43.67 -3.92
N LEU A 18 24.18 43.51 -4.65
CA LEU A 18 23.06 42.71 -4.22
C LEU A 18 23.62 41.28 -4.09
N SER A 19 24.07 40.95 -2.87
CA SER A 19 24.32 39.57 -2.48
C SER A 19 22.98 38.85 -2.55
N PHE A 20 22.62 38.32 -3.71
CA PHE A 20 21.64 37.27 -3.76
C PHE A 20 22.18 36.17 -2.82
N PRO A 21 21.41 35.71 -1.84
CA PRO A 21 21.84 34.56 -1.06
C PRO A 21 22.09 33.44 -2.07
N GLY A 22 23.35 33.17 -2.35
CA GLY A 22 23.73 32.03 -3.17
C GLY A 22 23.20 30.80 -2.48
N TRP A 23 22.17 30.22 -3.05
CA TRP A 23 21.63 28.96 -2.58
C TRP A 23 22.78 27.97 -2.63
N ALA A 24 23.10 27.36 -1.48
CA ALA A 24 24.27 26.50 -1.41
C ALA A 24 24.17 25.42 -2.48
N GLN A 25 25.22 25.28 -3.28
CA GLN A 25 25.35 24.23 -4.28
C GLN A 25 25.22 22.85 -3.62
N LEU A 26 24.88 21.83 -4.41
CA LEU A 26 24.90 20.47 -3.91
C LEU A 26 26.28 20.18 -3.28
N PRO A 27 26.32 19.47 -2.14
CA PRO A 27 27.60 19.01 -1.60
C PRO A 27 28.33 18.14 -2.64
N SER A 28 29.63 18.37 -2.81
CA SER A 28 30.45 17.64 -3.79
C SER A 28 30.33 16.10 -3.66
N ALA A 29 30.23 15.60 -2.42
CA ALA A 29 30.02 14.18 -2.18
C ALA A 29 28.72 13.65 -2.80
N LEU A 30 27.66 14.47 -2.87
CA LEU A 30 26.40 14.08 -3.52
C LEU A 30 26.54 14.14 -5.05
N GLU A 31 27.20 15.15 -5.58
CA GLU A 31 27.48 15.25 -7.02
C GLU A 31 28.33 14.07 -7.50
N GLU A 32 29.39 13.73 -6.75
CA GLU A 32 30.23 12.55 -7.04
C GLU A 32 29.46 11.23 -6.93
N ALA A 33 28.53 11.11 -5.98
CA ALA A 33 27.69 9.93 -5.85
C ALA A 33 26.74 9.80 -7.03
N LEU A 34 26.11 10.88 -7.47
CA LEU A 34 25.23 10.90 -8.63
C LEU A 34 26.00 10.62 -9.93
N ALA A 35 27.20 11.15 -10.09
CA ALA A 35 28.05 10.89 -11.27
C ALA A 35 28.39 9.40 -11.47
N ARG A 36 28.30 8.57 -10.40
CA ARG A 36 28.48 7.12 -10.46
C ARG A 36 27.19 6.36 -10.81
N THR A 37 26.10 7.07 -11.02
CA THR A 37 24.79 6.50 -11.40
C THR A 37 24.41 6.94 -12.81
N SER A 38 23.31 6.42 -13.35
CA SER A 38 22.69 6.90 -14.59
C SER A 38 21.77 8.10 -14.37
N VAL A 39 21.65 8.62 -13.14
CA VAL A 39 20.75 9.73 -12.80
C VAL A 39 21.44 11.06 -13.09
N SER A 40 20.84 11.87 -13.96
CA SER A 40 21.30 13.21 -14.27
C SER A 40 21.00 14.19 -13.12
N LEU A 41 21.85 15.20 -12.91
CA LEU A 41 21.56 16.31 -11.98
C LEU A 41 20.25 17.03 -12.33
N ASP A 42 19.84 16.99 -13.58
CA ASP A 42 18.56 17.56 -14.04
C ASP A 42 17.32 16.76 -13.59
N GLU A 43 17.52 15.53 -13.17
CA GLU A 43 16.48 14.65 -12.66
C GLU A 43 16.38 14.64 -11.13
N VAL A 44 17.19 15.49 -10.47
CA VAL A 44 17.26 15.56 -9.01
C VAL A 44 16.79 16.95 -8.53
N SER A 45 15.99 16.95 -7.48
CA SER A 45 15.66 18.15 -6.70
C SER A 45 16.01 17.92 -5.24
N VAL A 46 16.65 18.92 -4.62
CA VAL A 46 17.08 18.83 -3.21
C VAL A 46 16.68 20.11 -2.48
N TRP A 47 16.06 19.94 -1.31
CA TRP A 47 15.80 20.98 -0.36
C TRP A 47 16.20 20.49 1.03
N VAL A 48 17.12 21.19 1.67
CA VAL A 48 17.52 20.89 3.05
C VAL A 48 17.42 22.16 3.87
N SER A 49 16.64 22.14 4.92
CA SER A 49 16.51 23.24 5.87
C SER A 49 16.51 22.72 7.31
N PRO A 50 16.96 23.51 8.30
CA PRO A 50 16.73 23.21 9.69
C PRO A 50 15.22 23.10 9.98
N ALA A 51 14.83 22.26 10.95
CA ALA A 51 13.43 22.13 11.34
C ALA A 51 12.88 23.49 11.81
N GLY A 52 11.75 23.90 11.27
CA GLY A 52 11.11 25.18 11.55
C GLY A 52 11.71 26.38 10.80
N ALA A 53 12.74 26.21 9.99
CA ALA A 53 13.31 27.29 9.16
C ALA A 53 12.71 27.23 7.74
N ASN A 54 12.45 28.43 7.18
CA ASN A 54 11.97 28.56 5.80
C ASN A 54 13.12 28.81 4.80
N THR A 55 14.36 28.97 5.30
CA THR A 55 15.53 29.19 4.47
C THR A 55 16.33 27.90 4.38
N PRO A 56 16.60 27.39 3.15
CA PRO A 56 17.38 26.18 3.00
C PRO A 56 18.86 26.41 3.22
N VAL A 57 19.58 25.42 3.72
CA VAL A 57 21.03 25.35 3.71
C VAL A 57 21.55 24.71 2.43
N VAL A 58 20.73 23.91 1.75
CA VAL A 58 20.97 23.39 0.39
C VAL A 58 19.68 23.49 -0.39
N ALA A 59 19.73 24.02 -1.60
CA ALA A 59 18.61 24.02 -2.52
C ALA A 59 19.12 23.80 -3.95
N HIS A 60 18.68 22.73 -4.57
CA HIS A 60 18.97 22.43 -5.96
C HIS A 60 17.66 22.11 -6.66
N ARG A 61 17.29 22.90 -7.68
CA ARG A 61 16.05 22.74 -8.47
C ARG A 61 14.79 22.51 -7.58
N ALA A 62 14.78 23.16 -6.42
CA ALA A 62 13.76 22.93 -5.37
C ALA A 62 12.34 23.36 -5.80
N ASP A 63 12.23 24.28 -6.75
CA ASP A 63 10.97 24.79 -7.30
C ASP A 63 10.43 23.92 -8.45
N ARG A 64 11.18 22.89 -8.86
CA ARG A 64 10.74 22.01 -9.93
C ARG A 64 9.70 21.01 -9.42
N LEU A 65 8.61 20.87 -10.17
CA LEU A 65 7.62 19.84 -9.93
C LEU A 65 8.25 18.47 -10.21
N MET A 66 8.27 17.64 -9.17
CA MET A 66 8.80 16.28 -9.21
C MET A 66 7.70 15.30 -8.82
N GLN A 67 7.78 14.08 -9.36
CA GLN A 67 6.86 13.00 -8.96
C GLN A 67 7.24 12.52 -7.55
N PRO A 68 6.40 12.72 -6.53
CA PRO A 68 6.77 12.43 -5.14
C PRO A 68 6.80 10.94 -4.83
N ALA A 69 6.20 10.10 -5.69
CA ALA A 69 5.99 8.68 -5.41
C ALA A 69 5.45 8.48 -3.98
N SER A 70 6.00 7.50 -3.23
CA SER A 70 5.56 7.25 -1.84
C SER A 70 5.84 8.38 -0.85
N SER A 71 6.65 9.37 -1.18
CA SER A 71 6.86 10.52 -0.29
C SER A 71 5.58 11.34 -0.06
N VAL A 72 4.61 11.27 -0.98
CA VAL A 72 3.28 11.89 -0.81
C VAL A 72 2.54 11.36 0.43
N LYS A 73 2.86 10.15 0.90
CA LYS A 73 2.24 9.58 2.10
C LYS A 73 2.50 10.40 3.36
N VAL A 74 3.64 11.10 3.43
CA VAL A 74 3.94 12.02 4.54
C VAL A 74 2.91 13.15 4.58
N VAL A 75 2.63 13.76 3.43
CA VAL A 75 1.62 14.83 3.31
C VAL A 75 0.23 14.31 3.63
N THR A 76 -0.15 13.16 3.07
CA THR A 76 -1.46 12.53 3.32
C THR A 76 -1.64 12.20 4.81
N THR A 77 -0.60 11.65 5.47
CA THR A 77 -0.65 11.30 6.88
C THR A 77 -0.74 12.55 7.75
N LEU A 78 0.04 13.59 7.45
CA LEU A 78 -0.01 14.86 8.16
C LEU A 78 -1.41 15.50 8.04
N ALA A 79 -1.95 15.56 6.84
CA ALA A 79 -3.30 16.09 6.61
C ALA A 79 -4.36 15.26 7.37
N GLY A 80 -4.25 13.94 7.36
CA GLY A 80 -5.14 13.05 8.10
C GLY A 80 -5.09 13.31 9.62
N LEU A 81 -3.89 13.43 10.20
CA LEU A 81 -3.71 13.72 11.61
C LEU A 81 -4.21 15.12 11.99
N ASP A 82 -4.00 16.11 11.13
CA ASP A 82 -4.44 17.49 11.39
C ASP A 82 -5.97 17.62 11.30
N LEU A 83 -6.60 17.04 10.30
CA LEU A 83 -8.04 17.15 10.05
C LEU A 83 -8.86 16.21 10.93
N LEU A 84 -8.46 14.97 11.08
CA LEU A 84 -9.23 13.94 11.77
C LEU A 84 -8.86 13.79 13.24
N LYS A 85 -7.67 14.24 13.63
CA LYS A 85 -7.05 14.09 14.95
C LYS A 85 -6.60 12.65 15.24
N PRO A 86 -5.70 12.43 16.22
CA PRO A 86 -5.09 11.11 16.49
C PRO A 86 -6.07 10.04 17.01
N ASP A 87 -7.19 10.45 17.58
CA ASP A 87 -8.22 9.58 18.16
C ASP A 87 -9.31 9.17 17.17
N PHE A 88 -9.23 9.62 15.92
CA PHE A 88 -10.16 9.19 14.86
C PHE A 88 -10.07 7.69 14.61
N THR A 89 -11.23 7.04 14.54
CA THR A 89 -11.34 5.61 14.22
C THR A 89 -12.37 5.35 13.12
N TRP A 90 -12.03 4.49 12.18
CA TRP A 90 -12.99 3.98 11.20
C TRP A 90 -13.97 3.00 11.84
N LYS A 91 -15.20 2.94 11.30
CA LYS A 91 -16.26 2.08 11.84
C LYS A 91 -16.82 1.17 10.75
N THR A 92 -16.29 -0.04 10.66
CA THR A 92 -16.93 -1.08 9.85
C THR A 92 -18.10 -1.69 10.64
N GLN A 93 -19.27 -1.79 10.02
CA GLN A 93 -20.49 -2.25 10.69
C GLN A 93 -21.13 -3.43 9.94
N ILE A 94 -21.73 -4.33 10.69
CA ILE A 94 -22.71 -5.30 10.14
C ILE A 94 -24.07 -4.89 10.63
N ARG A 95 -25.04 -4.79 9.71
CA ARG A 95 -26.45 -4.51 10.01
C ARG A 95 -27.34 -5.64 9.48
N ALA A 96 -28.35 -6.00 10.27
CA ALA A 96 -29.43 -6.87 9.87
C ALA A 96 -30.76 -6.09 9.89
N GLN A 97 -31.73 -6.49 9.07
CA GLN A 97 -33.06 -5.89 9.06
C GLN A 97 -33.82 -6.19 10.36
N ALA A 98 -33.53 -7.32 10.99
CA ALA A 98 -34.12 -7.74 12.25
C ALA A 98 -33.10 -8.53 13.08
N MET A 99 -33.36 -8.64 14.37
CA MET A 99 -32.62 -9.54 15.25
C MET A 99 -32.82 -11.01 14.80
N PRO A 100 -31.87 -11.89 15.09
CA PRO A 100 -32.03 -13.32 14.79
C PRO A 100 -33.29 -13.88 15.42
N ASP A 101 -33.93 -14.78 14.73
CA ASP A 101 -35.09 -15.50 15.27
C ASP A 101 -34.67 -16.48 16.40
N LYS A 102 -35.64 -17.21 16.97
CA LYS A 102 -35.38 -18.19 18.06
C LYS A 102 -34.40 -19.30 17.66
N SER A 103 -34.25 -19.58 16.37
CA SER A 103 -33.31 -20.56 15.79
C SER A 103 -31.94 -19.95 15.49
N GLY A 104 -31.79 -18.64 15.65
CA GLY A 104 -30.55 -17.90 15.32
C GLY A 104 -30.42 -17.55 13.84
N VAL A 105 -31.53 -17.53 13.10
CA VAL A 105 -31.53 -17.24 11.65
C VAL A 105 -31.70 -15.74 11.40
N VAL A 106 -30.87 -15.19 10.54
CA VAL A 106 -31.05 -13.88 9.89
C VAL A 106 -31.21 -14.04 8.40
N ARG A 107 -32.07 -13.20 7.77
CA ARG A 107 -32.37 -13.31 6.33
C ARG A 107 -31.37 -12.65 5.43
N SER A 108 -30.80 -11.52 5.87
CA SER A 108 -29.78 -10.78 5.12
C SER A 108 -28.96 -9.90 6.05
N LEU A 109 -27.75 -9.61 5.63
CA LEU A 109 -26.86 -8.68 6.33
C LEU A 109 -26.35 -7.64 5.34
N SER A 110 -26.02 -6.46 5.87
CA SER A 110 -25.27 -5.43 5.14
C SER A 110 -23.96 -5.15 5.86
N LEU A 111 -22.85 -5.33 5.16
CA LEU A 111 -21.53 -4.88 5.59
C LEU A 111 -21.35 -3.43 5.13
N ILE A 112 -21.20 -2.51 6.07
CA ILE A 112 -21.03 -1.08 5.79
C ILE A 112 -19.57 -0.71 6.01
N GLY A 113 -18.90 -0.36 4.91
CA GLY A 113 -17.53 0.11 4.92
C GLY A 113 -17.43 1.61 5.14
N SER A 114 -16.40 2.05 5.84
CA SER A 114 -16.09 3.47 6.06
C SER A 114 -14.73 3.90 5.50
N GLY A 115 -14.09 3.03 4.72
CA GLY A 115 -12.77 3.30 4.16
C GLY A 115 -11.62 3.00 5.12
N ASP A 116 -11.79 2.06 6.05
CA ASP A 116 -10.74 1.63 6.96
C ASP A 116 -9.57 1.03 6.16
N PRO A 117 -8.38 1.68 6.13
CA PRO A 117 -7.24 1.20 5.36
C PRO A 117 -6.59 -0.04 6.01
N HIS A 118 -6.95 -0.37 7.24
CA HIS A 118 -6.40 -1.47 8.02
C HIS A 118 -7.45 -2.51 8.40
N LEU A 119 -8.50 -2.68 7.58
CA LEU A 119 -9.49 -3.75 7.77
C LEU A 119 -8.87 -5.09 7.33
N MET A 120 -8.06 -5.67 8.21
CA MET A 120 -7.37 -6.93 7.94
C MET A 120 -8.23 -8.13 8.39
N ILE A 121 -7.74 -9.33 8.13
CA ILE A 121 -8.46 -10.59 8.42
C ILE A 121 -8.84 -10.74 9.89
N GLU A 122 -8.01 -10.24 10.81
CA GLU A 122 -8.22 -10.30 12.26
C GLU A 122 -9.44 -9.48 12.68
N GLN A 123 -9.61 -8.27 12.10
CA GLN A 123 -10.77 -7.41 12.36
C GLN A 123 -12.04 -8.04 11.80
N VAL A 124 -11.95 -8.67 10.62
CA VAL A 124 -13.10 -9.37 10.02
C VAL A 124 -13.51 -10.58 10.85
N TRP A 125 -12.55 -11.35 11.35
CA TRP A 125 -12.82 -12.47 12.25
C TRP A 125 -13.49 -11.98 13.56
N LEU A 126 -12.96 -10.91 14.17
CA LEU A 126 -13.55 -10.33 15.38
C LEU A 126 -14.97 -9.80 15.12
N LEU A 127 -15.22 -9.24 13.94
CA LEU A 127 -16.55 -8.78 13.55
C LEU A 127 -17.52 -9.95 13.39
N ALA A 128 -17.08 -11.08 12.80
CA ALA A 128 -17.86 -12.31 12.70
C ALA A 128 -18.16 -12.92 14.09
N GLU A 129 -17.19 -12.91 15.00
CA GLU A 129 -17.40 -13.39 16.38
C GLU A 129 -18.40 -12.50 17.14
N LYS A 130 -18.32 -11.19 17.01
CA LYS A 130 -19.32 -10.27 17.57
C LYS A 130 -20.72 -10.52 17.00
N LEU A 131 -20.81 -10.81 15.70
CA LEU A 131 -22.08 -11.20 15.06
C LEU A 131 -22.64 -12.49 15.68
N ARG A 132 -21.81 -13.51 15.88
CA ARG A 132 -22.21 -14.75 16.55
C ARG A 132 -22.75 -14.50 17.96
N GLN A 133 -22.12 -13.59 18.73
CA GLN A 133 -22.53 -13.24 20.09
C GLN A 133 -23.91 -12.57 20.15
N THR A 134 -24.40 -12.02 19.05
CA THR A 134 -25.79 -11.52 18.98
C THR A 134 -26.82 -12.64 18.81
N GLY A 135 -26.39 -13.91 18.76
CA GLY A 135 -27.25 -15.07 18.62
C GLY A 135 -27.40 -15.55 17.16
N VAL A 136 -26.72 -14.94 16.20
CA VAL A 136 -26.74 -15.40 14.81
C VAL A 136 -26.03 -16.75 14.68
N LYS A 137 -26.72 -17.74 14.09
CA LYS A 137 -26.20 -19.07 13.78
C LYS A 137 -26.25 -19.38 12.29
N HIS A 138 -27.17 -18.75 11.56
CA HIS A 138 -27.37 -18.99 10.13
C HIS A 138 -27.74 -17.70 9.41
N ILE A 139 -27.16 -17.50 8.24
CA ILE A 139 -27.50 -16.44 7.31
C ILE A 139 -28.14 -17.11 6.09
N VAL A 140 -29.44 -16.88 5.83
CA VAL A 140 -30.20 -17.58 4.77
C VAL A 140 -30.18 -16.80 3.45
N GLY A 141 -29.94 -15.49 3.49
CA GLY A 141 -29.91 -14.62 2.31
C GLY A 141 -28.52 -14.06 2.02
N ASP A 142 -28.49 -12.92 1.35
CA ASP A 142 -27.28 -12.30 0.88
C ASP A 142 -26.60 -11.44 1.95
N ILE A 143 -25.29 -11.29 1.80
CA ILE A 143 -24.50 -10.27 2.47
C ILE A 143 -24.23 -9.18 1.44
N THR A 144 -24.92 -8.04 1.57
CA THR A 144 -24.69 -6.87 0.72
C THR A 144 -23.55 -6.02 1.26
N VAL A 145 -22.91 -5.24 0.40
CA VAL A 145 -21.80 -4.36 0.78
C VAL A 145 -22.16 -2.92 0.47
N ASP A 146 -22.21 -2.09 1.49
CA ASP A 146 -22.39 -0.65 1.35
C ASP A 146 -21.03 0.06 1.29
N ARG A 147 -20.76 0.71 0.17
CA ARG A 147 -19.56 1.47 -0.13
C ARG A 147 -19.81 2.97 -0.26
N SER A 148 -20.96 3.45 0.17
CA SER A 148 -21.41 4.84 -0.01
C SER A 148 -20.48 5.88 0.63
N ALA A 149 -19.58 5.46 1.54
CA ALA A 149 -18.55 6.34 2.11
C ALA A 149 -17.54 6.87 1.06
N PHE A 150 -17.40 6.18 -0.07
CA PHE A 150 -16.56 6.63 -1.18
C PHE A 150 -17.43 6.92 -2.41
N GLY A 151 -17.04 7.95 -3.18
CA GLY A 151 -17.66 8.19 -4.49
C GLY A 151 -17.27 7.09 -5.49
N GLU A 152 -18.20 6.73 -6.36
CA GLU A 152 -17.95 5.79 -7.46
C GLU A 152 -17.05 6.44 -8.52
N LYS A 153 -15.77 6.11 -8.51
CA LYS A 153 -14.84 6.45 -9.59
C LYS A 153 -14.12 5.17 -10.01
N PRO A 154 -14.23 4.77 -11.28
CA PRO A 154 -13.42 3.68 -11.80
C PRO A 154 -11.93 3.98 -11.63
N VAL A 155 -11.18 3.05 -11.07
CA VAL A 155 -9.73 3.15 -10.93
C VAL A 155 -9.10 2.06 -11.78
N ASP A 156 -8.26 2.45 -12.73
CA ASP A 156 -7.43 1.51 -13.46
C ASP A 156 -6.28 1.04 -12.56
N GLN A 157 -6.38 -0.20 -12.09
CA GLN A 157 -5.36 -0.82 -11.24
C GLN A 157 -4.04 -1.07 -11.98
N GLY A 158 -4.06 -1.05 -13.32
CA GLY A 158 -2.88 -1.23 -14.16
C GLY A 158 -2.16 0.08 -14.52
N ALA A 159 -2.74 1.24 -14.23
CA ALA A 159 -2.25 2.54 -14.69
C ALA A 159 -0.81 2.87 -14.27
N PHE A 160 -0.34 2.31 -13.16
CA PHE A 160 0.99 2.60 -12.64
C PHE A 160 2.09 1.76 -13.32
N ASP A 161 1.92 0.43 -13.43
CA ASP A 161 2.96 -0.48 -13.89
C ASP A 161 2.43 -1.66 -14.73
N GLY A 162 1.16 -1.64 -15.10
CA GLY A 162 0.48 -2.70 -15.84
C GLY A 162 0.19 -3.97 -15.03
N ALA A 163 0.57 -4.03 -13.76
CA ALA A 163 0.45 -5.23 -12.92
C ALA A 163 -0.83 -5.19 -12.07
N THR A 164 -1.94 -5.62 -12.64
CA THR A 164 -3.28 -5.56 -12.02
C THR A 164 -3.49 -6.54 -10.88
N ASP A 165 -2.63 -7.53 -10.71
CA ASP A 165 -2.72 -8.57 -9.68
C ASP A 165 -1.86 -8.29 -8.42
N ARG A 166 -1.18 -7.16 -8.40
CA ARG A 166 -0.36 -6.75 -7.25
C ARG A 166 -1.20 -6.03 -6.21
N SER A 167 -1.01 -6.40 -4.94
CA SER A 167 -1.78 -5.85 -3.81
C SER A 167 -1.60 -4.33 -3.62
N TYR A 168 -0.47 -3.75 -4.01
CA TYR A 168 -0.26 -2.31 -3.90
C TYR A 168 -0.97 -1.49 -5.01
N ASN A 169 -1.45 -2.14 -6.07
CA ASN A 169 -2.24 -1.53 -7.13
C ASN A 169 -3.75 -1.64 -6.89
N VAL A 170 -4.16 -2.21 -5.75
CA VAL A 170 -5.57 -2.34 -5.41
C VAL A 170 -6.23 -0.98 -5.31
N ALA A 171 -7.37 -0.82 -6.00
CA ALA A 171 -8.17 0.38 -5.93
C ALA A 171 -8.67 0.66 -4.51
N ALA A 172 -8.78 1.94 -4.15
CA ALA A 172 -9.44 2.34 -2.92
C ALA A 172 -10.91 1.89 -2.94
N ASP A 173 -11.36 1.30 -1.83
CA ASP A 173 -12.72 0.78 -1.66
C ASP A 173 -13.14 1.02 -0.20
N ALA A 174 -14.35 1.51 0.03
CA ALA A 174 -14.85 1.78 1.38
C ALA A 174 -14.92 0.53 2.26
N ALA A 175 -15.02 -0.65 1.67
CA ALA A 175 -15.03 -1.96 2.32
C ALA A 175 -13.84 -2.84 1.87
N LEU A 176 -12.67 -2.23 1.67
CA LEU A 176 -11.46 -2.97 1.28
C LEU A 176 -11.00 -3.88 2.41
N VAL A 177 -11.14 -5.18 2.23
CA VAL A 177 -10.70 -6.17 3.21
C VAL A 177 -9.36 -6.78 2.79
N ASN A 178 -8.41 -6.82 3.74
CA ASN A 178 -7.11 -7.49 3.61
C ASN A 178 -6.38 -7.16 2.30
N LEU A 179 -6.54 -5.93 1.79
CA LEU A 179 -5.99 -5.46 0.51
C LEU A 179 -6.35 -6.37 -0.68
N LYS A 180 -7.43 -7.12 -0.60
CA LYS A 180 -7.79 -8.23 -1.52
C LYS A 180 -6.64 -9.23 -1.75
N ALA A 181 -5.72 -9.36 -0.80
CA ALA A 181 -4.49 -10.10 -0.97
C ALA A 181 -4.56 -11.50 -0.35
N VAL A 182 -3.93 -12.45 -1.03
CA VAL A 182 -3.59 -13.77 -0.49
C VAL A 182 -2.07 -13.89 -0.49
N SER A 183 -1.50 -14.21 0.65
CA SER A 183 -0.09 -14.57 0.79
C SER A 183 0.05 -16.08 0.65
N ILE A 184 0.81 -16.53 -0.35
CA ILE A 184 1.12 -17.95 -0.56
C ILE A 184 2.57 -18.17 -0.13
N THR A 185 2.76 -18.90 0.95
CA THR A 185 4.07 -19.16 1.54
C THR A 185 4.60 -20.50 1.08
N LEU A 186 5.86 -20.52 0.67
CA LEU A 186 6.63 -21.70 0.31
C LEU A 186 7.70 -21.88 1.39
N GLU A 187 7.58 -22.92 2.21
CA GLU A 187 8.45 -23.19 3.35
C GLU A 187 9.18 -24.52 3.18
N PRO A 188 10.50 -24.53 3.01
CA PRO A 188 11.28 -25.77 2.93
C PRO A 188 11.06 -26.68 4.13
N GLU A 189 10.71 -27.95 3.88
CA GLU A 189 10.62 -28.98 4.91
C GLU A 189 12.01 -29.54 5.23
N GLU A 190 12.22 -30.01 6.47
CA GLU A 190 13.48 -30.57 6.94
C GLU A 190 13.97 -31.79 6.13
N ASN A 191 13.04 -32.52 5.50
CA ASN A 191 13.40 -33.66 4.64
C ASN A 191 14.16 -33.29 3.37
N GLY A 192 14.31 -32.01 3.05
CA GLY A 192 15.06 -31.48 1.90
C GLY A 192 14.51 -31.83 0.52
N LYS A 193 13.31 -32.44 0.45
CA LYS A 193 12.67 -32.88 -0.81
C LYS A 193 11.56 -31.94 -1.24
N TRP A 194 10.82 -31.37 -0.27
CA TRP A 194 9.59 -30.61 -0.49
C TRP A 194 9.62 -29.29 0.23
N ALA A 195 8.98 -28.29 -0.32
CA ALA A 195 8.54 -27.11 0.40
C ALA A 195 7.02 -27.21 0.61
N ARG A 196 6.59 -27.06 1.85
CA ARG A 196 5.18 -26.92 2.22
C ARG A 196 4.64 -25.62 1.63
N VAL A 197 3.44 -25.67 1.10
CA VAL A 197 2.74 -24.51 0.56
C VAL A 197 1.51 -24.24 1.41
N THR A 198 1.40 -22.99 1.88
CA THR A 198 0.24 -22.52 2.64
C THR A 198 -0.27 -21.22 2.06
N SER A 199 -1.54 -20.90 2.29
CA SER A 199 -2.11 -19.61 1.91
C SER A 199 -2.81 -18.95 3.10
N LEU A 200 -2.67 -17.64 3.21
CA LEU A 200 -3.35 -16.82 4.19
C LEU A 200 -3.86 -15.54 3.52
N PRO A 201 -5.16 -15.20 3.62
CA PRO A 201 -6.24 -16.05 4.15
C PRO A 201 -6.56 -17.26 3.28
N VAL A 202 -7.29 -18.20 3.85
CA VAL A 202 -7.94 -19.26 3.08
C VAL A 202 -9.17 -18.66 2.41
N LEU A 203 -9.29 -18.83 1.10
CA LEU A 203 -10.46 -18.41 0.34
C LEU A 203 -11.31 -19.63 -0.08
N ASP A 204 -12.61 -19.54 0.10
CA ASP A 204 -13.55 -20.58 -0.35
C ASP A 204 -13.45 -20.77 -1.87
N GLY A 205 -13.33 -22.02 -2.32
CA GLY A 205 -13.19 -22.36 -3.73
C GLY A 205 -11.85 -21.99 -4.38
N PHE A 206 -10.83 -21.61 -3.60
CA PHE A 206 -9.47 -21.39 -4.09
C PHE A 206 -8.50 -22.40 -3.49
N SER A 207 -7.97 -23.28 -4.31
CA SER A 207 -7.07 -24.35 -3.89
C SER A 207 -5.61 -24.00 -4.09
N VAL A 208 -4.77 -24.44 -3.15
CA VAL A 208 -3.32 -24.30 -3.19
C VAL A 208 -2.73 -25.71 -3.05
N PRO A 209 -1.73 -26.13 -3.84
CA PRO A 209 -1.11 -27.43 -3.67
C PRO A 209 -0.41 -27.47 -2.30
N ASN A 210 -0.42 -28.63 -1.64
CA ASN A 210 0.17 -28.78 -0.31
C ASN A 210 1.70 -28.67 -0.33
N ARG A 211 2.34 -28.99 -1.46
CA ARG A 211 3.79 -29.08 -1.59
C ARG A 211 4.26 -28.74 -2.99
N ILE A 212 5.51 -28.25 -3.08
CA ILE A 212 6.29 -28.15 -4.31
C ILE A 212 7.67 -28.78 -4.09
N ALA A 213 8.31 -29.23 -5.18
CA ALA A 213 9.65 -29.82 -5.08
C ALA A 213 10.70 -28.80 -4.65
N LEU A 214 11.68 -29.26 -3.89
CA LEU A 214 12.91 -28.51 -3.63
C LEU A 214 13.98 -28.89 -4.66
N SER A 215 14.89 -27.96 -4.96
CA SER A 215 16.09 -28.18 -5.78
C SER A 215 17.35 -27.78 -5.01
N LYS A 216 18.49 -28.25 -5.49
CA LYS A 216 19.82 -27.80 -5.04
C LYS A 216 20.21 -26.52 -5.77
N GLY A 217 21.23 -25.81 -5.24
CA GLY A 217 21.83 -24.63 -5.88
C GLY A 217 21.47 -23.32 -5.20
N ALA A 218 22.05 -22.23 -5.71
CA ALA A 218 21.85 -20.88 -5.17
C ALA A 218 20.40 -20.37 -5.40
N CYS A 219 19.88 -19.60 -4.46
CA CYS A 219 18.53 -19.02 -4.56
C CYS A 219 18.39 -18.13 -5.80
N GLY A 220 19.20 -17.08 -5.92
CA GLY A 220 19.15 -16.16 -7.05
C GLY A 220 17.74 -15.65 -7.32
N ASP A 221 17.39 -15.52 -8.59
CA ASP A 221 16.01 -15.24 -9.03
C ASP A 221 15.14 -16.50 -8.91
N TRP A 222 14.67 -16.78 -7.72
CA TRP A 222 13.83 -17.93 -7.43
C TRP A 222 12.48 -17.88 -8.17
N LYS A 223 11.97 -16.68 -8.47
CA LYS A 223 10.67 -16.55 -9.16
C LYS A 223 10.72 -17.08 -10.59
N SER A 224 11.86 -17.00 -11.24
CA SER A 224 12.07 -17.64 -12.57
C SER A 224 12.11 -19.17 -12.46
N LYS A 225 12.51 -19.72 -11.30
CA LYS A 225 12.63 -21.15 -11.04
C LYS A 225 11.32 -21.79 -10.57
N VAL A 226 10.43 -21.00 -9.96
CA VAL A 226 9.10 -21.43 -9.49
C VAL A 226 8.05 -20.56 -10.18
N LYS A 227 7.49 -21.09 -11.27
CA LYS A 227 6.44 -20.38 -12.03
C LYS A 227 5.08 -20.71 -11.47
N ALA A 228 4.41 -19.71 -10.89
CA ALA A 228 3.02 -19.81 -10.45
C ALA A 228 2.06 -19.52 -11.62
N SER A 229 1.05 -20.36 -11.78
CA SER A 229 -0.04 -20.15 -12.74
C SER A 229 -1.36 -20.13 -11.98
N TYR A 230 -2.12 -19.06 -12.15
CA TYR A 230 -3.34 -18.79 -11.41
C TYR A 230 -4.57 -19.02 -12.28
N THR A 231 -5.61 -19.59 -11.66
CA THR A 231 -6.97 -19.66 -12.17
C THR A 231 -7.93 -19.12 -11.11
N ASP A 232 -9.22 -19.03 -11.42
CA ASP A 232 -10.23 -18.64 -10.42
C ASP A 232 -10.41 -19.69 -9.31
N LYS A 233 -9.98 -20.94 -9.57
CA LYS A 233 -10.12 -22.06 -8.64
C LYS A 233 -8.85 -22.40 -7.86
N GLY A 234 -7.73 -21.75 -8.16
CA GLY A 234 -6.49 -22.04 -7.44
C GLY A 234 -5.23 -21.64 -8.17
N VAL A 235 -4.10 -22.06 -7.59
CA VAL A 235 -2.76 -21.88 -8.13
C VAL A 235 -2.09 -23.23 -8.38
N THR A 236 -1.30 -23.31 -9.44
CA THR A 236 -0.39 -24.41 -9.71
C THR A 236 1.03 -23.90 -9.86
N PHE A 237 2.00 -24.72 -9.49
CA PHE A 237 3.41 -24.39 -9.59
C PHE A 237 4.12 -25.32 -10.57
N LYS A 238 5.00 -24.76 -11.39
CA LYS A 238 5.96 -25.52 -12.23
C LYS A 238 7.36 -25.17 -11.79
N GLY A 239 8.27 -26.19 -11.77
CA GLY A 239 9.64 -26.03 -11.32
C GLY A 239 9.84 -26.42 -9.85
N ALA A 240 10.95 -25.98 -9.27
CA ALA A 240 11.34 -26.32 -7.91
C ALA A 240 11.98 -25.13 -7.21
N LEU A 241 11.70 -24.97 -5.89
CA LEU A 241 12.31 -23.94 -5.06
C LEU A 241 13.71 -24.38 -4.63
N PRO A 242 14.77 -23.60 -4.87
CA PRO A 242 16.07 -23.90 -4.28
C PRO A 242 15.98 -23.88 -2.76
N ALA A 243 16.44 -24.97 -2.11
CA ALA A 243 16.37 -25.08 -0.64
C ALA A 243 17.12 -23.93 0.08
N SER A 244 18.17 -23.41 -0.54
CA SER A 244 18.93 -22.26 -0.03
C SER A 244 18.15 -20.95 0.01
N CYS A 245 16.95 -20.87 -0.60
CA CYS A 245 16.10 -19.70 -0.55
C CYS A 245 15.48 -19.46 0.83
N GLY A 246 15.36 -20.51 1.66
CA GLY A 246 14.54 -20.42 2.86
C GLY A 246 13.06 -20.18 2.54
N ILE A 247 12.35 -19.59 3.47
CA ILE A 247 10.92 -19.26 3.30
C ILE A 247 10.76 -18.16 2.26
N LYS A 248 9.81 -18.36 1.33
CA LYS A 248 9.42 -17.37 0.31
C LYS A 248 7.93 -17.17 0.31
N ALA A 249 7.49 -15.97 -0.06
CA ALA A 249 6.08 -15.64 -0.19
C ALA A 249 5.79 -15.01 -1.56
N LEU A 250 4.61 -15.33 -2.08
CA LEU A 250 3.98 -14.68 -3.22
C LEU A 250 2.72 -13.98 -2.69
N HIS A 251 2.56 -12.70 -3.02
CA HIS A 251 1.37 -11.94 -2.68
C HIS A 251 0.58 -11.69 -3.96
N VAL A 252 -0.69 -12.07 -3.97
CA VAL A 252 -1.55 -11.96 -5.14
C VAL A 252 -2.89 -11.33 -4.78
N SER A 253 -3.38 -10.41 -5.63
CA SER A 253 -4.64 -9.69 -5.45
C SER A 253 -5.38 -9.60 -6.78
N ARG A 254 -5.92 -10.72 -7.27
CA ARG A 254 -6.51 -10.84 -8.60
C ARG A 254 -8.03 -10.82 -8.65
N TRP A 255 -8.68 -10.88 -7.50
CA TRP A 255 -10.14 -10.96 -7.43
C TRP A 255 -10.79 -9.58 -7.56
N GLN A 256 -12.04 -9.54 -8.02
CA GLN A 256 -12.90 -8.39 -7.80
C GLN A 256 -13.25 -8.30 -6.30
N ALA A 257 -13.57 -7.09 -5.82
CA ALA A 257 -13.76 -6.85 -4.38
C ALA A 257 -14.83 -7.74 -3.76
N ASP A 258 -15.98 -7.90 -4.43
CA ASP A 258 -17.10 -8.71 -3.93
C ASP A 258 -16.81 -10.21 -3.98
N ASP A 259 -16.13 -10.68 -5.04
CA ASP A 259 -15.73 -12.09 -5.13
C ASP A 259 -14.71 -12.44 -4.04
N TYR A 260 -13.71 -11.57 -3.82
CA TYR A 260 -12.75 -11.75 -2.74
C TYR A 260 -13.43 -11.80 -1.37
N LEU A 261 -14.29 -10.83 -1.09
CA LEU A 261 -14.98 -10.74 0.19
C LEU A 261 -15.88 -11.96 0.44
N THR A 262 -16.63 -12.41 -0.57
CA THR A 262 -17.46 -13.60 -0.48
C THR A 262 -16.65 -14.86 -0.17
N ARG A 263 -15.53 -15.04 -0.87
CA ARG A 263 -14.61 -16.17 -0.65
C ARG A 263 -13.93 -16.12 0.71
N LEU A 264 -13.65 -14.93 1.23
CA LEU A 264 -13.03 -14.73 2.53
C LEU A 264 -14.03 -14.97 3.68
N LEU A 265 -15.23 -14.41 3.58
CA LEU A 265 -16.21 -14.46 4.66
C LEU A 265 -16.69 -15.89 4.95
N LYS A 266 -16.91 -16.72 3.94
CA LYS A 266 -17.42 -18.09 4.13
C LYS A 266 -16.58 -18.92 5.10
N PRO A 267 -15.26 -19.10 4.94
CA PRO A 267 -14.46 -19.85 5.91
C PRO A 267 -14.41 -19.16 7.28
N ILE A 268 -14.37 -17.82 7.35
CA ILE A 268 -14.37 -17.10 8.63
C ILE A 268 -15.68 -17.35 9.39
N LEU A 269 -16.83 -17.21 8.75
CA LEU A 269 -18.13 -17.46 9.38
C LEU A 269 -18.24 -18.91 9.89
N ARG A 270 -17.78 -19.89 9.10
CA ARG A 270 -17.72 -21.30 9.54
C ARG A 270 -16.85 -21.50 10.79
N THR A 271 -15.70 -20.79 10.90
CA THR A 271 -14.83 -20.94 12.08
C THR A 271 -15.47 -20.41 13.36
N VAL A 272 -16.39 -19.45 13.27
CA VAL A 272 -17.14 -18.92 14.41
C VAL A 272 -18.50 -19.60 14.61
N GLY A 273 -18.85 -20.58 13.77
CA GLY A 273 -20.08 -21.38 13.91
C GLY A 273 -21.34 -20.70 13.36
N ILE A 274 -21.18 -19.93 12.28
CA ILE A 274 -22.27 -19.35 11.48
C ILE A 274 -22.36 -20.03 10.12
#